data_f502ecd6a81062de2984c374ce51f81e
#
_entry.id   f502ecd6a81062de2984c374ce51f81e
#
_cell.length_a   1.000
_cell.length_b   1.000
_cell.length_c   1.000
_cell.angle_alpha   90.00
_cell.angle_beta   90.00
_cell.angle_gamma   90.00
#
_symmetry.space_group_name_H-M   'P 1'
#
loop_
_entity.id
_entity.type
_entity.pdbx_description
1 polymer ?
#
loop_
_entity_poly.entity_id
_entity_poly.type
_entity_poly.pdbx_seq_one_letter_code
_entity_poly.pdbx_strand_id
1 'polypeptide(L)'
;MKIFEPRSFFLAFSAPFLFATPAFAQESNNNLFWPLSGEYVAEETYVGSGDVERNPRKSVRDFDEHDSILHFVITPRIKPGVLRLGAEWERLSFGLPDGAPLPDTLQAVNLVIGLDTQLSDSILIRVEAQPGVYDAGFDDLSDDFNAPFVVGGTYIFSPNLQLVLGVSVDIERKYPVIPAVGIRWKMAPQWVLNAVLPTPRLEFEVNNGLTLYAGANLKQANYRVDDNFGDNTGNARLNHAVLTYTEVRTGAGIDWKLSPFVTLTGEVGYQPYREFDFYRADVTYHQDGGAPYGTISLRGTF
;
A
#
# COMPACT_ATOMS: atom_id res chain seq x y z
N MET A 1 -6.67 -34.49 15.21
CA MET A 1 -7.06 -33.13 14.76
C MET A 1 -5.79 -32.42 14.35
N LYS A 2 -5.47 -32.36 13.04
CA LYS A 2 -4.23 -31.73 12.55
C LYS A 2 -4.47 -30.22 12.55
N ILE A 3 -3.73 -29.52 13.40
CA ILE A 3 -3.74 -28.07 13.52
C ILE A 3 -3.11 -27.49 12.24
N PHE A 4 -3.89 -26.71 11.51
CA PHE A 4 -3.45 -25.98 10.32
C PHE A 4 -2.39 -24.94 10.71
N GLU A 5 -1.19 -25.02 10.14
CA GLU A 5 -0.22 -23.92 10.18
C GLU A 5 -0.78 -22.73 9.37
N PRO A 6 -0.96 -21.56 9.97
CA PRO A 6 -1.32 -20.36 9.24
C PRO A 6 -0.08 -19.89 8.48
N ARG A 7 -0.09 -20.05 7.15
CA ARG A 7 0.94 -19.48 6.27
C ARG A 7 0.77 -17.95 6.25
N SER A 8 1.81 -17.28 6.65
CA SER A 8 1.91 -15.82 6.64
C SER A 8 1.85 -15.29 5.21
N PHE A 9 0.84 -14.49 4.89
CA PHE A 9 0.75 -13.74 3.64
C PHE A 9 0.92 -12.26 3.97
N PHE A 10 2.01 -11.69 3.51
CA PHE A 10 2.31 -10.27 3.62
C PHE A 10 2.05 -9.59 2.27
N LEU A 11 1.42 -8.45 2.32
CA LEU A 11 1.26 -7.54 1.21
C LEU A 11 1.73 -6.16 1.67
N ALA A 12 2.69 -5.60 0.97
CA ALA A 12 3.16 -4.26 1.21
C ALA A 12 2.22 -3.25 0.55
N PHE A 13 1.89 -2.20 1.24
CA PHE A 13 1.13 -1.08 0.72
C PHE A 13 1.49 0.23 1.40
N SER A 14 1.78 1.19 0.60
CA SER A 14 1.61 2.59 0.92
C SER A 14 0.15 2.97 0.63
N ALA A 15 -0.73 2.66 1.49
CA ALA A 15 -2.10 3.10 1.70
C ALA A 15 -2.90 1.97 2.34
N PRO A 16 -3.82 2.29 3.19
CA PRO A 16 -4.10 1.53 4.40
C PRO A 16 -5.10 0.39 4.24
N PHE A 17 -4.78 -0.69 3.56
CA PHE A 17 -5.59 -1.91 3.60
C PHE A 17 -4.74 -3.19 3.63
N LEU A 18 -4.13 -3.46 4.78
CA LEU A 18 -3.47 -4.73 5.02
C LEU A 18 -4.24 -5.53 6.06
N PHE A 19 -5.02 -6.49 5.60
CA PHE A 19 -5.44 -7.58 6.46
C PHE A 19 -4.50 -8.77 6.26
N ALA A 20 -3.33 -8.71 6.92
CA ALA A 20 -2.56 -9.92 7.14
C ALA A 20 -3.36 -10.82 8.09
N THR A 21 -3.53 -12.08 7.73
CA THR A 21 -4.03 -13.05 8.71
C THR A 21 -3.04 -13.08 9.87
N PRO A 22 -3.46 -12.81 11.13
CA PRO A 22 -2.55 -12.88 12.26
C PRO A 22 -1.96 -14.29 12.30
N ALA A 23 -0.62 -14.36 12.26
CA ALA A 23 0.08 -15.59 12.56
C ALA A 23 -0.07 -15.85 14.06
N PHE A 24 -1.11 -16.57 14.47
CA PHE A 24 -1.17 -17.13 15.81
C PHE A 24 -0.12 -18.24 15.88
N ALA A 25 1.11 -17.86 16.21
CA ALA A 25 2.17 -18.80 16.45
C ALA A 25 1.93 -19.52 17.77
N GLN A 26 2.19 -20.79 17.73
CA GLN A 26 2.27 -21.79 18.74
C GLN A 26 2.77 -21.28 20.11
N GLU A 27 2.11 -21.67 21.20
CA GLU A 27 2.63 -21.57 22.56
C GLU A 27 4.04 -22.15 22.65
N SER A 28 5.02 -21.32 22.95
CA SER A 28 6.31 -21.78 23.42
C SER A 28 6.54 -21.27 24.84
N ASN A 29 6.91 -22.21 25.69
CA ASN A 29 7.21 -22.07 27.11
C ASN A 29 8.11 -20.88 27.45
N ASN A 30 7.69 -20.19 28.51
CA ASN A 30 8.47 -19.43 29.49
C ASN A 30 9.97 -19.25 29.23
N ASN A 31 10.34 -18.16 28.58
CA ASN A 31 11.58 -17.45 28.84
C ASN A 31 11.36 -15.95 28.68
N LEU A 32 11.88 -15.19 29.63
CA LEU A 32 11.71 -13.75 29.90
C LEU A 32 12.35 -12.82 28.82
N PHE A 33 12.64 -13.32 27.63
CA PHE A 33 12.93 -12.53 26.44
C PHE A 33 11.71 -12.62 25.53
N TRP A 34 10.99 -11.53 25.40
CA TRP A 34 9.92 -11.35 24.44
C TRP A 34 10.49 -11.69 23.05
N PRO A 35 10.05 -12.76 22.37
CA PRO A 35 10.44 -12.90 20.99
C PRO A 35 9.82 -11.72 20.24
N LEU A 36 10.66 -10.74 19.91
CA LEU A 36 10.29 -9.66 19.01
C LEU A 36 9.99 -10.32 17.68
N SER A 37 8.72 -10.41 17.33
CA SER A 37 8.29 -10.72 15.98
C SER A 37 8.10 -9.40 15.24
N GLY A 38 8.30 -9.43 13.94
CA GLY A 38 8.14 -8.25 13.12
C GLY A 38 8.10 -8.58 11.65
N GLU A 39 7.87 -7.56 10.86
CA GLU A 39 7.82 -7.62 9.40
C GLU A 39 8.58 -6.46 8.78
N TYR A 40 9.16 -6.69 7.62
CA TYR A 40 9.77 -5.64 6.82
C TYR A 40 9.45 -5.85 5.34
N VAL A 41 9.44 -4.74 4.62
CA VAL A 41 9.31 -4.69 3.17
C VAL A 41 10.31 -3.67 2.63
N ALA A 42 10.98 -4.03 1.55
CA ALA A 42 11.71 -3.11 0.69
C ALA A 42 11.23 -3.37 -0.74
N GLU A 43 10.69 -2.35 -1.38
CA GLU A 43 10.10 -2.47 -2.71
C GLU A 43 10.58 -1.31 -3.58
N GLU A 44 10.86 -1.63 -4.84
CA GLU A 44 11.19 -0.67 -5.89
C GLU A 44 10.36 -0.99 -7.12
N THR A 45 9.66 0.03 -7.64
CA THR A 45 8.91 -0.05 -8.88
C THR A 45 9.39 1.02 -9.84
N TYR A 46 9.62 0.64 -11.07
CA TYR A 46 9.85 1.54 -12.19
C TYR A 46 8.66 1.48 -13.14
N VAL A 47 8.08 2.65 -13.44
CA VAL A 47 7.05 2.82 -14.46
C VAL A 47 7.67 3.59 -15.61
N GLY A 48 7.64 3.00 -16.81
CA GLY A 48 8.17 3.62 -18.02
C GLY A 48 7.40 4.87 -18.42
N SER A 49 7.91 5.53 -19.46
CA SER A 49 7.35 6.80 -19.95
C SER A 49 5.86 6.75 -20.22
N GLY A 50 5.17 7.77 -19.74
CA GLY A 50 3.75 8.00 -19.95
C GLY A 50 3.44 9.48 -20.05
N ASP A 51 2.24 9.78 -20.49
CA ASP A 51 1.74 11.16 -20.66
C ASP A 51 0.58 11.38 -19.68
N VAL A 52 0.44 12.62 -19.19
CA VAL A 52 -0.78 13.05 -18.49
C VAL A 52 -1.31 14.33 -19.11
N GLU A 53 -2.64 14.44 -19.15
CA GLU A 53 -3.32 15.57 -19.72
C GLU A 53 -4.21 16.27 -18.70
N ARG A 54 -4.19 17.60 -18.73
CA ARG A 54 -5.19 18.45 -18.11
C ARG A 54 -6.11 18.99 -19.18
N ASN A 55 -7.40 18.68 -19.12
CA ASN A 55 -8.38 19.20 -20.07
C ASN A 55 -8.48 20.76 -19.96
N PRO A 56 -8.40 21.55 -21.07
CA PRO A 56 -8.31 21.08 -22.45
C PRO A 56 -6.96 21.35 -23.17
N ARG A 57 -5.85 21.75 -22.51
CA ARG A 57 -4.67 22.20 -23.29
C ARG A 57 -3.30 22.13 -22.60
N LYS A 58 -3.17 21.49 -21.46
CA LYS A 58 -1.85 21.32 -20.82
C LYS A 58 -1.58 19.83 -20.69
N SER A 59 -0.58 19.30 -21.39
CA SER A 59 -0.08 17.95 -21.26
C SER A 59 1.34 17.98 -20.73
N VAL A 60 1.68 17.02 -19.86
CA VAL A 60 3.05 16.68 -19.49
C VAL A 60 3.33 15.34 -20.14
N ARG A 61 4.39 15.29 -20.95
CA ARG A 61 4.68 14.13 -21.80
C ARG A 61 6.01 13.49 -21.44
N ASP A 62 6.09 12.20 -21.73
CA ASP A 62 7.32 11.43 -21.74
C ASP A 62 8.06 11.47 -20.40
N PHE A 63 7.35 11.23 -19.29
CA PHE A 63 7.95 11.15 -17.97
C PHE A 63 7.77 9.75 -17.37
N ASP A 64 8.79 9.29 -16.71
CA ASP A 64 8.81 8.04 -15.96
C ASP A 64 8.57 8.26 -14.46
N GLU A 65 8.43 7.16 -13.75
CA GLU A 65 8.19 7.15 -12.30
C GLU A 65 9.04 6.07 -11.64
N HIS A 66 9.63 6.42 -10.50
CA HIS A 66 10.23 5.52 -9.54
C HIS A 66 9.44 5.58 -8.23
N ASP A 67 9.02 4.43 -7.73
CA ASP A 67 8.28 4.29 -6.48
C ASP A 67 9.08 3.37 -5.54
N SER A 68 9.62 3.95 -4.47
CA SER A 68 10.46 3.26 -3.48
C SER A 68 9.72 3.20 -2.14
N ILE A 69 9.61 2.00 -1.56
CA ILE A 69 8.94 1.77 -0.29
C ILE A 69 9.87 1.03 0.67
N LEU A 70 9.99 1.55 1.90
CA LEU A 70 10.58 0.86 3.04
C LEU A 70 9.58 0.82 4.19
N HIS A 71 9.25 -0.36 4.64
CA HIS A 71 8.31 -0.59 5.73
C HIS A 71 8.93 -1.52 6.77
N PHE A 72 8.80 -1.15 8.05
CA PHE A 72 9.29 -1.94 9.17
C PHE A 72 8.34 -1.87 10.34
N VAL A 73 7.85 -2.99 10.83
CA VAL A 73 6.90 -3.09 11.94
C VAL A 73 7.30 -4.21 12.89
N ILE A 74 7.34 -3.92 14.18
CA ILE A 74 7.39 -4.93 15.24
C ILE A 74 5.97 -5.27 15.70
N THR A 75 5.77 -6.54 16.05
CA THR A 75 4.44 -7.08 16.36
C THR A 75 4.40 -7.77 17.74
N PRO A 76 4.65 -7.03 18.84
CA PRO A 76 4.60 -7.60 20.19
C PRO A 76 3.18 -8.02 20.58
N ARG A 77 3.07 -9.16 21.24
CA ARG A 77 1.80 -9.65 21.77
C ARG A 77 1.47 -8.98 23.10
N ILE A 78 0.25 -8.51 23.20
CA ILE A 78 -0.31 -7.92 24.42
C ILE A 78 -1.66 -8.61 24.76
N LYS A 79 -2.21 -8.36 25.93
CA LYS A 79 -3.47 -9.00 26.35
C LYS A 79 -4.62 -8.87 25.34
N PRO A 80 -4.90 -7.68 24.72
CA PRO A 80 -6.00 -7.56 23.77
C PRO A 80 -5.68 -8.10 22.37
N GLY A 81 -4.41 -8.44 22.04
CA GLY A 81 -4.05 -8.89 20.70
C GLY A 81 -2.58 -8.70 20.35
N VAL A 82 -2.31 -8.39 19.11
CA VAL A 82 -0.99 -8.10 18.57
C VAL A 82 -0.90 -6.61 18.28
N LEU A 83 -0.03 -5.91 19.01
CA LEU A 83 0.25 -4.51 18.78
C LEU A 83 1.17 -4.41 17.54
N ARG A 84 0.95 -3.42 16.69
CA ARG A 84 1.76 -3.11 15.52
C ARG A 84 2.40 -1.76 15.73
N LEU A 85 3.74 -1.72 15.78
CA LEU A 85 4.49 -0.48 15.96
C LEU A 85 5.63 -0.44 14.96
N GLY A 86 5.69 0.60 14.16
CA GLY A 86 6.70 0.69 13.12
C GLY A 86 6.77 2.03 12.44
N ALA A 87 7.46 2.04 11.31
CA ALA A 87 7.57 3.19 10.42
C ALA A 87 7.55 2.73 8.96
N GLU A 88 7.10 3.64 8.12
CA GLU A 88 7.11 3.50 6.68
C GLU A 88 7.68 4.76 6.05
N TRP A 89 8.47 4.58 5.02
CA TRP A 89 8.90 5.61 4.10
C TRP A 89 8.52 5.21 2.69
N GLU A 90 7.89 6.13 1.99
CA GLU A 90 7.55 6.00 0.59
C GLU A 90 8.02 7.22 -0.18
N ARG A 91 8.53 7.01 -1.39
CA ARG A 91 8.92 8.08 -2.29
C ARG A 91 8.58 7.74 -3.72
N LEU A 92 7.75 8.59 -4.31
CA LEU A 92 7.48 8.65 -5.73
C LEU A 92 8.37 9.75 -6.34
N SER A 93 9.14 9.43 -7.36
CA SER A 93 9.97 10.38 -8.09
C SER A 93 9.60 10.33 -9.57
N PHE A 94 9.34 11.49 -10.16
CA PHE A 94 8.88 11.63 -11.53
C PHE A 94 9.93 12.33 -12.37
N GLY A 95 10.34 11.72 -13.49
CA GLY A 95 11.28 12.28 -14.47
C GLY A 95 10.61 13.33 -15.34
N LEU A 96 10.15 14.44 -14.74
CA LEU A 96 9.38 15.48 -15.42
C LEU A 96 10.25 16.37 -16.31
N PRO A 97 9.72 16.85 -17.45
CA PRO A 97 10.39 17.90 -18.20
C PRO A 97 10.41 19.25 -17.46
N ASP A 98 11.40 20.08 -17.76
CA ASP A 98 11.56 21.41 -17.14
C ASP A 98 10.27 22.23 -17.21
N GLY A 99 9.86 22.80 -16.07
CA GLY A 99 8.67 23.63 -15.95
C GLY A 99 7.34 22.88 -16.02
N ALA A 100 7.35 21.58 -15.82
CA ALA A 100 6.12 20.80 -15.68
C ALA A 100 5.30 21.31 -14.47
N PRO A 101 3.98 21.41 -14.58
CA PRO A 101 3.12 21.88 -13.50
C PRO A 101 2.70 20.73 -12.54
N LEU A 102 3.61 19.82 -12.29
CA LEU A 102 3.48 18.68 -11.37
C LEU A 102 4.70 18.66 -10.45
N PRO A 103 4.57 18.17 -9.22
CA PRO A 103 5.72 17.94 -8.34
C PRO A 103 6.60 16.82 -8.92
N ASP A 104 7.91 16.97 -8.87
CA ASP A 104 8.87 15.95 -9.28
C ASP A 104 9.06 14.85 -8.25
N THR A 105 8.62 15.09 -7.03
CA THR A 105 8.68 14.13 -5.91
C THR A 105 7.41 14.23 -5.08
N LEU A 106 6.92 13.08 -4.63
CA LEU A 106 5.93 12.94 -3.57
C LEU A 106 6.47 11.92 -2.57
N GLN A 107 6.45 12.23 -1.29
CA GLN A 107 7.00 11.32 -0.30
C GLN A 107 6.23 11.37 1.02
N ALA A 108 6.31 10.25 1.75
CA ALA A 108 5.71 10.12 3.06
C ALA A 108 6.70 9.46 4.03
N VAL A 109 6.76 9.99 5.23
CA VAL A 109 7.38 9.31 6.39
C VAL A 109 6.34 9.25 7.49
N ASN A 110 5.91 8.06 7.82
CA ASN A 110 4.85 7.86 8.80
C ASN A 110 5.20 6.77 9.81
N LEU A 111 4.61 6.89 10.98
CA LEU A 111 4.59 5.81 11.98
C LEU A 111 3.44 4.86 11.68
N VAL A 112 3.64 3.58 11.93
CA VAL A 112 2.58 2.56 11.92
C VAL A 112 2.22 2.25 13.35
N ILE A 113 0.97 2.53 13.74
CA ILE A 113 0.44 2.27 15.08
C ILE A 113 -0.87 1.50 14.93
N GLY A 114 -0.87 0.22 15.27
CA GLY A 114 -2.03 -0.62 15.05
C GLY A 114 -2.24 -1.67 16.12
N LEU A 115 -3.42 -2.28 16.08
CA LEU A 115 -3.81 -3.40 16.93
C LEU A 115 -4.60 -4.42 16.11
N ASP A 116 -4.10 -5.64 16.08
CA ASP A 116 -4.82 -6.81 15.60
C ASP A 116 -5.43 -7.55 16.78
N THR A 117 -6.73 -7.73 16.79
CA THR A 117 -7.43 -8.43 17.87
C THR A 117 -8.36 -9.51 17.31
N GLN A 118 -8.45 -10.62 18.03
CA GLN A 118 -9.37 -11.70 17.73
C GLN A 118 -10.57 -11.61 18.67
N LEU A 119 -11.75 -11.31 18.11
CA LEU A 119 -12.98 -11.26 18.89
C LEU A 119 -13.61 -12.64 19.09
N SER A 120 -13.39 -13.56 18.16
CA SER A 120 -13.81 -14.97 18.22
C SER A 120 -12.97 -15.81 17.28
N ASP A 121 -13.17 -17.14 17.27
CA ASP A 121 -12.47 -18.04 16.35
C ASP A 121 -12.68 -17.68 14.87
N SER A 122 -13.74 -16.92 14.57
CA SER A 122 -14.10 -16.54 13.20
C SER A 122 -13.97 -15.05 12.91
N ILE A 123 -13.68 -14.18 13.89
CA ILE A 123 -13.67 -12.74 13.70
C ILE A 123 -12.35 -12.15 14.14
N LEU A 124 -11.64 -11.57 13.17
CA LEU A 124 -10.41 -10.81 13.38
C LEU A 124 -10.69 -9.35 13.08
N ILE A 125 -10.15 -8.44 13.88
CA ILE A 125 -10.28 -6.97 13.70
C ILE A 125 -8.89 -6.37 13.67
N ARG A 126 -8.69 -5.42 12.77
CA ARG A 126 -7.53 -4.52 12.73
C ARG A 126 -7.97 -3.08 12.85
N VAL A 127 -7.25 -2.32 13.67
CA VAL A 127 -7.27 -0.87 13.69
C VAL A 127 -5.84 -0.41 13.53
N GLU A 128 -5.57 0.48 12.57
CA GLU A 128 -4.21 0.98 12.31
C GLU A 128 -4.28 2.45 11.91
N ALA A 129 -3.40 3.27 12.46
CA ALA A 129 -3.20 4.66 12.10
C ALA A 129 -1.77 4.86 11.60
N GLN A 130 -1.60 5.78 10.65
CA GLN A 130 -0.33 6.11 10.03
C GLN A 130 -0.05 7.63 10.14
N PRO A 131 0.12 8.16 11.37
CA PRO A 131 0.47 9.57 11.54
C PRO A 131 1.86 9.84 10.99
N GLY A 132 2.00 10.91 10.22
CA GLY A 132 3.28 11.26 9.58
C GLY A 132 3.22 12.51 8.75
N VAL A 133 4.28 12.74 8.00
CA VAL A 133 4.43 13.84 7.05
C VAL A 133 4.26 13.30 5.65
N TYR A 134 3.42 13.95 4.87
CA TYR A 134 3.04 13.58 3.51
C TYR A 134 3.21 14.80 2.60
N ASP A 135 4.35 14.92 1.95
CA ASP A 135 4.78 16.15 1.28
C ASP A 135 5.53 15.89 -0.03
N ALA A 136 5.70 16.94 -0.81
CA ALA A 136 6.54 16.96 -2.01
C ALA A 136 8.03 17.15 -1.67
N GLY A 137 8.39 18.00 -0.69
CA GLY A 137 9.77 18.40 -0.43
C GLY A 137 10.30 18.24 0.99
N PHE A 138 9.46 18.04 2.01
CA PHE A 138 9.78 18.12 3.45
C PHE A 138 10.26 19.49 3.94
N ASP A 139 9.78 20.56 3.33
CA ASP A 139 10.19 21.92 3.66
C ASP A 139 9.50 22.45 4.93
N ASP A 140 8.23 22.08 5.20
CA ASP A 140 7.48 22.46 6.40
C ASP A 140 6.74 21.26 7.02
N LEU A 141 7.42 20.59 7.96
CA LEU A 141 6.92 19.39 8.60
C LEU A 141 5.66 19.59 9.45
N SER A 142 5.34 20.83 9.84
CA SER A 142 4.20 21.10 10.73
C SER A 142 2.87 21.12 9.97
N ASP A 143 2.89 21.64 8.76
CA ASP A 143 1.70 21.87 7.95
C ASP A 143 1.38 20.66 7.04
N ASP A 144 2.37 19.78 6.83
CA ASP A 144 2.26 18.57 6.01
C ASP A 144 1.89 17.31 6.79
N PHE A 145 1.56 17.50 8.05
CA PHE A 145 1.14 16.41 8.91
C PHE A 145 -0.25 15.87 8.52
N ASN A 146 -0.33 14.55 8.35
CA ASN A 146 -1.58 13.82 8.16
C ASN A 146 -1.59 12.55 9.01
N ALA A 147 -2.78 12.00 9.28
CA ALA A 147 -2.93 10.81 10.09
C ALA A 147 -4.05 9.90 9.52
N PRO A 148 -3.86 9.33 8.34
CA PRO A 148 -4.80 8.36 7.79
C PRO A 148 -4.93 7.15 8.72
N PHE A 149 -6.13 6.58 8.79
CA PHE A 149 -6.36 5.37 9.57
C PHE A 149 -7.31 4.38 8.91
N VAL A 150 -7.21 3.13 9.34
CA VAL A 150 -8.00 2.01 8.83
C VAL A 150 -8.64 1.28 9.99
N VAL A 151 -9.89 0.93 9.81
CA VAL A 151 -10.57 -0.04 10.66
C VAL A 151 -11.15 -1.12 9.76
N GLY A 152 -10.88 -2.37 10.07
CA GLY A 152 -11.44 -3.46 9.30
C GLY A 152 -11.50 -4.77 10.06
N GLY A 153 -12.19 -5.73 9.47
CA GLY A 153 -12.34 -7.07 10.01
C GLY A 153 -12.36 -8.13 8.94
N THR A 154 -11.94 -9.32 9.36
CA THR A 154 -12.01 -10.54 8.56
C THR A 154 -12.96 -11.50 9.24
N TYR A 155 -13.97 -11.95 8.51
CA TYR A 155 -14.83 -13.04 8.92
C TYR A 155 -14.37 -14.35 8.25
N ILE A 156 -13.93 -15.31 9.05
CA ILE A 156 -13.48 -16.62 8.61
C ILE A 156 -14.72 -17.54 8.53
N PHE A 157 -15.31 -17.61 7.33
CA PHE A 157 -16.46 -18.45 7.08
C PHE A 157 -16.09 -19.95 7.09
N SER A 158 -14.91 -20.27 6.55
CA SER A 158 -14.34 -21.60 6.55
C SER A 158 -12.80 -21.52 6.38
N PRO A 159 -12.05 -22.64 6.53
CA PRO A 159 -10.61 -22.66 6.25
C PRO A 159 -10.23 -22.19 4.83
N ASN A 160 -11.18 -22.28 3.89
CA ASN A 160 -10.97 -21.92 2.49
C ASN A 160 -11.62 -20.61 2.08
N LEU A 161 -12.47 -20.00 2.93
CA LEU A 161 -13.24 -18.82 2.58
C LEU A 161 -13.21 -17.80 3.71
N GLN A 162 -12.75 -16.58 3.39
CA GLN A 162 -12.68 -15.43 4.28
C GLN A 162 -13.34 -14.22 3.60
N LEU A 163 -14.11 -13.47 4.35
CA LEU A 163 -14.69 -12.20 3.92
C LEU A 163 -13.99 -11.06 4.65
N VAL A 164 -13.67 -10.00 3.93
CA VAL A 164 -12.98 -8.83 4.48
C VAL A 164 -13.87 -7.61 4.29
N LEU A 165 -14.05 -6.84 5.36
CA LEU A 165 -14.78 -5.58 5.36
C LEU A 165 -13.95 -4.55 6.11
N GLY A 166 -13.92 -3.32 5.62
CA GLY A 166 -13.21 -2.24 6.30
C GLY A 166 -13.53 -0.88 5.76
N VAL A 167 -12.96 0.11 6.40
CA VAL A 167 -12.99 1.51 5.96
C VAL A 167 -11.60 2.12 6.14
N SER A 168 -11.20 2.93 5.16
CA SER A 168 -10.07 3.84 5.26
C SER A 168 -10.59 5.24 5.45
N VAL A 169 -9.99 5.96 6.37
CA VAL A 169 -10.33 7.36 6.66
C VAL A 169 -9.09 8.22 6.53
N ASP A 170 -9.22 9.30 5.75
CA ASP A 170 -8.19 10.31 5.58
C ASP A 170 -8.89 11.65 5.30
N ILE A 171 -8.71 12.59 6.19
CA ILE A 171 -9.42 13.89 6.16
C ILE A 171 -8.94 14.81 5.02
N GLU A 172 -7.74 14.54 4.49
CA GLU A 172 -7.19 15.31 3.36
C GLU A 172 -7.72 14.83 2.00
N ARG A 173 -8.46 13.72 1.95
CA ARG A 173 -9.09 13.23 0.72
C ARG A 173 -10.33 14.03 0.33
N LYS A 174 -10.58 14.10 -0.96
CA LYS A 174 -11.86 14.55 -1.53
C LYS A 174 -13.06 13.76 -0.98
N TYR A 175 -12.88 12.44 -0.83
CA TYR A 175 -13.82 11.53 -0.17
C TYR A 175 -13.14 10.95 1.08
N PRO A 176 -13.37 11.56 2.26
CA PRO A 176 -12.61 11.21 3.47
C PRO A 176 -12.75 9.76 3.93
N VAL A 177 -13.84 9.09 3.57
CA VAL A 177 -14.12 7.70 3.98
C VAL A 177 -14.27 6.83 2.74
N ILE A 178 -13.41 5.82 2.62
CA ILE A 178 -13.45 4.84 1.53
C ILE A 178 -13.73 3.46 2.12
N PRO A 179 -14.86 2.81 1.80
CA PRO A 179 -15.12 1.44 2.21
C PRO A 179 -14.25 0.46 1.43
N ALA A 180 -13.86 -0.63 2.07
CA ALA A 180 -13.24 -1.76 1.44
C ALA A 180 -14.03 -3.03 1.72
N VAL A 181 -14.12 -3.86 0.70
CA VAL A 181 -14.74 -5.17 0.77
C VAL A 181 -13.89 -6.14 -0.05
N GLY A 182 -13.78 -7.36 0.43
CA GLY A 182 -13.01 -8.37 -0.29
C GLY A 182 -13.37 -9.79 0.13
N ILE A 183 -12.90 -10.71 -0.68
CA ILE A 183 -13.03 -12.13 -0.46
C ILE A 183 -11.68 -12.80 -0.71
N ARG A 184 -11.28 -13.68 0.19
CA ARG A 184 -10.17 -14.58 -0.03
C ARG A 184 -10.71 -16.01 -0.06
N TRP A 185 -10.54 -16.69 -1.20
CA TRP A 185 -11.12 -17.99 -1.46
C TRP A 185 -10.09 -18.96 -2.06
N LYS A 186 -9.78 -20.02 -1.31
CA LYS A 186 -9.00 -21.16 -1.83
C LYS A 186 -9.94 -22.08 -2.62
N MET A 187 -10.04 -21.81 -3.93
CA MET A 187 -10.94 -22.50 -4.85
C MET A 187 -10.53 -23.96 -5.09
N ALA A 188 -9.22 -24.23 -5.10
CA ALA A 188 -8.64 -25.55 -5.31
C ALA A 188 -7.31 -25.66 -4.53
N PRO A 189 -6.68 -26.84 -4.44
CA PRO A 189 -5.43 -27.01 -3.69
C PRO A 189 -4.31 -26.04 -4.06
N GLN A 190 -4.24 -25.61 -5.33
CA GLN A 190 -3.22 -24.72 -5.87
C GLN A 190 -3.75 -23.33 -6.23
N TRP A 191 -5.07 -23.13 -6.26
CA TRP A 191 -5.67 -21.86 -6.71
C TRP A 191 -6.28 -21.07 -5.57
N VAL A 192 -5.85 -19.84 -5.40
CA VAL A 192 -6.40 -18.90 -4.43
C VAL A 192 -6.82 -17.62 -5.15
N LEU A 193 -8.09 -17.27 -5.01
CA LEU A 193 -8.58 -15.94 -5.36
C LEU A 193 -8.46 -15.05 -4.12
N ASN A 194 -7.65 -14.02 -4.20
CA ASN A 194 -7.54 -12.97 -3.21
C ASN A 194 -8.11 -11.68 -3.81
N ALA A 195 -9.43 -11.55 -3.84
CA ALA A 195 -10.12 -10.36 -4.35
C ALA A 195 -10.35 -9.33 -3.23
N VAL A 196 -9.29 -9.03 -2.46
CA VAL A 196 -9.30 -8.03 -1.40
C VAL A 196 -8.61 -6.77 -1.90
N LEU A 197 -9.34 -5.65 -1.89
CA LEU A 197 -8.76 -4.35 -2.21
C LEU A 197 -7.72 -3.95 -1.15
N PRO A 198 -6.68 -3.25 -1.57
CA PRO A 198 -6.41 -2.66 -2.87
C PRO A 198 -5.59 -3.55 -3.83
N THR A 199 -5.24 -4.81 -3.47
CA THR A 199 -4.45 -5.74 -4.31
C THR A 199 -5.18 -7.03 -4.64
N PRO A 200 -6.27 -6.97 -5.38
CA PRO A 200 -6.92 -8.18 -5.85
C PRO A 200 -6.00 -8.96 -6.78
N ARG A 201 -5.85 -10.27 -6.53
CA ARG A 201 -5.05 -11.15 -7.36
C ARG A 201 -5.53 -12.59 -7.37
N LEU A 202 -5.29 -13.28 -8.47
CA LEU A 202 -5.44 -14.72 -8.61
C LEU A 202 -4.06 -15.36 -8.46
N GLU A 203 -3.92 -16.27 -7.52
CA GLU A 203 -2.67 -16.93 -7.15
C GLU A 203 -2.70 -18.40 -7.57
N PHE A 204 -1.56 -18.88 -8.08
CA PHE A 204 -1.32 -20.29 -8.39
C PHE A 204 -0.10 -20.78 -7.62
N GLU A 205 -0.32 -21.63 -6.62
CA GLU A 205 0.74 -22.25 -5.80
C GLU A 205 1.41 -23.37 -6.61
N VAL A 206 2.54 -23.10 -7.27
CA VAL A 206 3.31 -24.11 -8.03
C VAL A 206 3.86 -25.18 -7.09
N ASN A 207 4.43 -24.72 -5.97
CA ASN A 207 4.92 -25.55 -4.87
C ASN A 207 4.98 -24.72 -3.58
N ASN A 208 5.54 -25.29 -2.50
CA ASN A 208 5.63 -24.61 -1.20
C ASN A 208 6.52 -23.35 -1.19
N GLY A 209 7.38 -23.18 -2.18
CA GLY A 209 8.32 -22.07 -2.28
C GLY A 209 8.03 -21.09 -3.43
N LEU A 210 7.13 -21.41 -4.34
CA LEU A 210 6.89 -20.62 -5.54
C LEU A 210 5.39 -20.46 -5.79
N THR A 211 4.94 -19.20 -5.88
CA THR A 211 3.59 -18.83 -6.27
C THR A 211 3.64 -17.91 -7.49
N LEU A 212 2.86 -18.20 -8.49
CA LEU A 212 2.59 -17.30 -9.62
C LEU A 212 1.30 -16.54 -9.33
N TYR A 213 1.22 -15.30 -9.78
CA TYR A 213 -0.04 -14.54 -9.65
C TYR A 213 -0.25 -13.59 -10.81
N ALA A 214 -1.51 -13.20 -10.99
CA ALA A 214 -1.92 -12.08 -11.82
C ALA A 214 -2.96 -11.27 -11.08
N GLY A 215 -2.90 -9.94 -11.19
CA GLY A 215 -3.78 -9.08 -10.41
C GLY A 215 -3.66 -7.61 -10.71
N ALA A 216 -4.13 -6.81 -9.77
CA ALA A 216 -4.04 -5.37 -9.81
C ALA A 216 -3.54 -4.81 -8.47
N ASN A 217 -3.01 -3.60 -8.54
CA ASN A 217 -2.65 -2.77 -7.39
C ASN A 217 -3.32 -1.42 -7.57
N LEU A 218 -4.08 -0.99 -6.56
CA LEU A 218 -4.74 0.31 -6.53
C LEU A 218 -4.12 1.12 -5.40
N LYS A 219 -3.48 2.24 -5.74
CA LYS A 219 -2.84 3.14 -4.79
C LYS A 219 -3.54 4.49 -4.81
N GLN A 220 -3.79 5.05 -3.65
CA GLN A 220 -4.25 6.42 -3.49
C GLN A 220 -3.68 7.00 -2.20
N ALA A 221 -2.93 8.08 -2.31
CA ALA A 221 -2.36 8.81 -1.19
C ALA A 221 -2.51 10.31 -1.40
N ASN A 222 -2.48 11.06 -0.29
CA ASN A 222 -2.57 12.52 -0.32
C ASN A 222 -1.25 13.09 0.16
N TYR A 223 -0.81 14.10 -0.55
CA TYR A 223 0.43 14.84 -0.28
C TYR A 223 0.14 16.32 -0.31
N ARG A 224 0.96 17.10 0.33
CA ARG A 224 0.91 18.55 0.23
C ARG A 224 2.07 19.02 -0.63
N VAL A 225 1.82 19.97 -1.50
CA VAL A 225 2.89 20.60 -2.31
C VAL A 225 3.38 21.87 -1.62
N ASP A 226 4.61 22.27 -1.96
CA ASP A 226 5.29 23.44 -1.36
C ASP A 226 4.45 24.71 -1.39
N ASP A 227 4.73 25.62 -0.46
CA ASP A 227 4.04 26.91 -0.29
C ASP A 227 4.06 27.79 -1.55
N ASN A 228 5.09 27.68 -2.37
CA ASN A 228 5.29 28.46 -3.59
C ASN A 228 5.15 27.65 -4.89
N PHE A 229 4.68 26.39 -4.78
CA PHE A 229 4.54 25.51 -5.94
C PHE A 229 3.70 26.12 -7.07
N GLY A 230 2.59 26.73 -6.72
CA GLY A 230 1.69 27.36 -7.67
C GLY A 230 2.32 28.58 -8.37
N ASP A 231 3.09 29.39 -7.66
CA ASP A 231 3.78 30.55 -8.19
C ASP A 231 4.86 30.10 -9.19
N ASN A 232 5.59 29.03 -8.88
CA ASN A 232 6.60 28.44 -9.75
C ASN A 232 6.00 27.81 -11.02
N THR A 233 4.76 27.33 -10.97
CA THR A 233 4.06 26.67 -12.08
C THR A 233 3.06 27.59 -12.81
N GLY A 234 2.95 28.85 -12.38
CA GLY A 234 2.08 29.90 -12.98
C GLY A 234 0.60 29.72 -12.62
N ASN A 235 0.29 29.09 -11.49
CA ASN A 235 -1.06 28.98 -10.95
C ASN A 235 -1.05 29.04 -9.41
N ALA A 236 -1.09 30.25 -8.85
CA ALA A 236 -1.02 30.49 -7.41
C ALA A 236 -2.08 29.71 -6.57
N ARG A 237 -3.14 29.16 -7.18
CA ARG A 237 -4.11 28.31 -6.48
C ARG A 237 -3.51 26.95 -6.06
N LEU A 238 -2.36 26.58 -6.61
CA LEU A 238 -1.64 25.36 -6.26
C LEU A 238 -0.63 25.58 -5.13
N ASN A 239 -0.45 26.81 -4.63
CA ASN A 239 0.37 27.05 -3.46
C ASN A 239 -0.18 26.28 -2.26
N HIS A 240 0.67 25.48 -1.61
CA HIS A 240 0.32 24.68 -0.42
C HIS A 240 -0.94 23.80 -0.63
N ALA A 241 -1.20 23.38 -1.85
CA ALA A 241 -2.40 22.61 -2.19
C ALA A 241 -2.25 21.13 -1.82
N VAL A 242 -3.37 20.52 -1.43
CA VAL A 242 -3.43 19.07 -1.29
C VAL A 242 -3.53 18.43 -2.67
N LEU A 243 -2.64 17.51 -2.94
CA LEU A 243 -2.62 16.67 -4.12
C LEU A 243 -3.02 15.25 -3.72
N THR A 244 -4.08 14.71 -4.31
CA THR A 244 -4.39 13.29 -4.27
C THR A 244 -3.73 12.63 -5.48
N TYR A 245 -2.76 11.75 -5.22
CA TYR A 245 -2.19 10.87 -6.23
C TYR A 245 -2.94 9.55 -6.25
N THR A 246 -3.36 9.11 -7.42
CA THR A 246 -4.08 7.84 -7.59
C THR A 246 -3.49 7.08 -8.78
N GLU A 247 -3.24 5.79 -8.59
CA GLU A 247 -2.80 4.91 -9.68
C GLU A 247 -3.45 3.53 -9.62
N VAL A 248 -3.50 2.89 -10.78
CA VAL A 248 -3.86 1.48 -10.92
C VAL A 248 -2.78 0.80 -11.75
N ARG A 249 -2.18 -0.24 -11.21
CA ARG A 249 -1.24 -1.12 -11.90
C ARG A 249 -1.91 -2.49 -12.09
N THR A 250 -1.72 -3.13 -13.23
CA THR A 250 -2.20 -4.49 -13.50
C THR A 250 -1.07 -5.33 -14.05
N GLY A 251 -0.85 -6.50 -13.49
CA GLY A 251 0.33 -7.28 -13.86
C GLY A 251 0.26 -8.74 -13.48
N ALA A 252 1.37 -9.40 -13.74
CA ALA A 252 1.63 -10.77 -13.31
C ALA A 252 3.02 -10.85 -12.69
N GLY A 253 3.14 -11.70 -11.69
CA GLY A 253 4.38 -11.82 -10.94
C GLY A 253 4.59 -13.17 -10.32
N ILE A 254 5.71 -13.25 -9.64
CA ILE A 254 6.14 -14.42 -8.89
C ILE A 254 6.49 -14.03 -7.46
N ASP A 255 6.03 -14.83 -6.50
CA ASP A 255 6.50 -14.81 -5.12
C ASP A 255 7.40 -16.03 -4.90
N TRP A 256 8.68 -15.79 -4.65
CA TRP A 256 9.67 -16.84 -4.39
C TRP A 256 10.14 -16.79 -2.95
N LYS A 257 9.79 -17.82 -2.16
CA LYS A 257 10.27 -17.98 -0.78
C LYS A 257 11.71 -18.42 -0.78
N LEU A 258 12.61 -17.49 -0.52
CA LEU A 258 14.04 -17.76 -0.38
C LEU A 258 14.35 -18.52 0.92
N SER A 259 13.55 -18.29 1.95
CA SER A 259 13.60 -18.98 3.25
C SER A 259 12.17 -18.99 3.88
N PRO A 260 11.98 -19.66 5.01
CA PRO A 260 10.70 -19.59 5.75
C PRO A 260 10.31 -18.15 6.14
N PHE A 261 11.28 -17.25 6.21
CA PHE A 261 11.12 -15.88 6.70
C PHE A 261 11.28 -14.80 5.62
N VAL A 262 11.74 -15.15 4.42
CA VAL A 262 12.06 -14.16 3.37
C VAL A 262 11.45 -14.58 2.05
N THR A 263 10.72 -13.66 1.42
CA THR A 263 10.13 -13.81 0.09
C THR A 263 10.65 -12.71 -0.82
N LEU A 264 11.14 -13.10 -1.99
CA LEU A 264 11.44 -12.20 -3.11
C LEU A 264 10.25 -12.21 -4.07
N THR A 265 9.78 -11.03 -4.44
CA THR A 265 8.73 -10.84 -5.44
C THR A 265 9.30 -10.16 -6.67
N GLY A 266 8.91 -10.61 -7.85
CA GLY A 266 9.12 -9.91 -9.11
C GLY A 266 7.78 -9.79 -9.83
N GLU A 267 7.46 -8.61 -10.33
CA GLU A 267 6.21 -8.34 -11.05
C GLU A 267 6.49 -7.48 -12.29
N VAL A 268 5.76 -7.75 -13.37
CA VAL A 268 5.76 -6.91 -14.57
C VAL A 268 4.32 -6.71 -15.03
N GLY A 269 4.05 -5.56 -15.65
CA GLY A 269 2.70 -5.28 -16.07
C GLY A 269 2.55 -3.94 -16.75
N TYR A 270 1.37 -3.39 -16.60
CA TYR A 270 0.95 -2.16 -17.24
C TYR A 270 0.17 -1.29 -16.25
N GLN A 271 0.49 0.01 -16.21
CA GLN A 271 -0.23 1.03 -15.43
C GLN A 271 -1.25 1.70 -16.36
N PRO A 272 -2.52 1.27 -16.35
CA PRO A 272 -3.56 1.86 -17.20
C PRO A 272 -4.10 3.19 -16.69
N TYR A 273 -3.83 3.54 -15.43
CA TYR A 273 -4.40 4.74 -14.82
C TYR A 273 -3.43 5.37 -13.86
N ARG A 274 -3.28 6.70 -13.98
CA ARG A 274 -2.58 7.59 -13.05
C ARG A 274 -3.25 8.95 -13.07
N GLU A 275 -3.45 9.53 -11.88
CA GLU A 275 -4.12 10.82 -11.70
C GLU A 275 -3.43 11.65 -10.63
N PHE A 276 -3.28 12.93 -10.92
CA PHE A 276 -2.87 13.97 -9.98
C PHE A 276 -4.04 14.93 -9.79
N ASP A 277 -4.79 14.83 -8.69
CA ASP A 277 -6.00 15.62 -8.42
C ASP A 277 -5.76 16.65 -7.30
N PHE A 278 -5.56 17.91 -7.69
CA PHE A 278 -5.60 19.05 -6.79
C PHE A 278 -7.05 19.49 -6.60
N TYR A 279 -7.86 18.68 -6.01
CA TYR A 279 -9.32 18.82 -5.99
C TYR A 279 -9.79 20.16 -5.37
N ARG A 280 -9.06 20.71 -4.36
CA ARG A 280 -9.38 22.01 -3.76
C ARG A 280 -9.09 23.19 -4.70
N ALA A 281 -8.21 23.01 -5.67
CA ALA A 281 -7.86 24.01 -6.67
C ALA A 281 -8.61 23.83 -8.00
N ASP A 282 -9.40 22.75 -8.15
CA ASP A 282 -10.10 22.36 -9.40
C ASP A 282 -9.12 22.16 -10.57
N VAL A 283 -8.04 21.43 -10.28
CA VAL A 283 -6.98 21.10 -11.24
C VAL A 283 -6.71 19.60 -11.18
N THR A 284 -6.91 18.90 -12.28
CA THR A 284 -6.68 17.46 -12.36
C THR A 284 -5.90 17.13 -13.62
N TYR A 285 -4.92 16.25 -13.50
CA TYR A 285 -4.16 15.66 -14.60
C TYR A 285 -4.44 14.17 -14.63
N HIS A 286 -4.90 13.66 -15.78
CA HIS A 286 -5.18 12.24 -16.00
C HIS A 286 -4.18 11.65 -16.98
N GLN A 287 -3.79 10.42 -16.79
CA GLN A 287 -2.94 9.70 -17.73
C GLN A 287 -3.65 9.53 -19.07
N ASP A 288 -2.92 9.86 -20.15
CA ASP A 288 -3.32 9.59 -21.54
C ASP A 288 -2.55 8.35 -22.03
N GLY A 289 -3.28 7.27 -22.27
CA GLY A 289 -2.68 5.96 -22.49
C GLY A 289 -2.25 5.30 -21.19
N GLY A 290 -1.28 4.42 -21.24
CA GLY A 290 -0.71 3.75 -20.07
C GLY A 290 0.77 3.48 -20.25
N ALA A 291 1.45 2.99 -19.21
CA ALA A 291 2.88 2.76 -19.20
C ALA A 291 3.22 1.33 -18.73
N PRO A 292 4.25 0.68 -19.28
CA PRO A 292 4.75 -0.58 -18.74
C PRO A 292 5.44 -0.33 -17.40
N TYR A 293 5.38 -1.30 -16.50
CA TYR A 293 6.10 -1.23 -15.23
C TYR A 293 6.76 -2.55 -14.86
N GLY A 294 7.73 -2.47 -13.96
CA GLY A 294 8.32 -3.60 -13.29
C GLY A 294 8.58 -3.31 -11.82
N THR A 295 8.31 -4.28 -10.96
CA THR A 295 8.49 -4.20 -9.51
C THR A 295 9.40 -5.33 -9.05
N ILE A 296 10.28 -5.01 -8.10
CA ILE A 296 11.01 -5.98 -7.29
C ILE A 296 10.75 -5.67 -5.81
N SER A 297 10.44 -6.69 -5.01
CA SER A 297 10.16 -6.52 -3.59
C SER A 297 10.80 -7.63 -2.76
N LEU A 298 11.40 -7.25 -1.65
CA LEU A 298 11.90 -8.17 -0.63
C LEU A 298 11.04 -8.00 0.63
N ARG A 299 10.38 -9.07 1.03
CA ARG A 299 9.52 -9.08 2.22
C ARG A 299 10.01 -10.13 3.20
N GLY A 300 9.95 -9.81 4.48
CA GLY A 300 10.34 -10.78 5.48
C GLY A 300 9.64 -10.61 6.82
N THR A 301 9.77 -11.68 7.62
CA THR A 301 9.31 -11.73 9.02
C THR A 301 10.44 -12.25 9.90
N PHE A 302 10.46 -11.88 11.15
CA PHE A 302 11.46 -12.32 12.12
C PHE A 302 10.84 -12.54 13.50
#